data_06a6f05904d2fb7ea7d53ff3129501cb
#
_entry.id   06a6f05904d2fb7ea7d53ff3129501cb
#
_cell.length_a   1.000
_cell.length_b   1.000
_cell.length_c   1.000
_cell.angle_alpha   90.00
_cell.angle_beta   90.00
_cell.angle_gamma   90.00
#
_symmetry.space_group_name_H-M   'P 1'
#
loop_
_entity.id
_entity.type
_entity.pdbx_description
1 polymer ?
#
loop_
_entity_poly.entity_id
_entity_poly.type
_entity_poly.pdbx_seq_one_letter_code
_entity_poly.pdbx_strand_id
1 'polypeptide(L)'
;MLDKNLPNLDELQQMALDVLSEKSDEGEETLYFNSGNSGGCRPKCLLHDEQGSWLVKFRHTYDPSDMGITEYRYNEIARQCEINVPDFKLLEGKYFATKRFDIENGNRLHIATAGALLNESIQLPKLDYKTLLHLTGYLTQDTHQVDEIFKRMVFNILTDNKDDHAK
;
A
#
# COMPACT_ATOMS: atom_id res chain seq x y z
N MET A 1 11.49 -8.59 -18.30
CA MET A 1 11.41 -10.07 -18.34
C MET A 1 11.04 -10.52 -16.96
N LEU A 2 9.83 -11.03 -16.73
CA LEU A 2 9.45 -11.62 -15.45
C LEU A 2 10.43 -12.72 -15.13
N ASP A 3 10.90 -12.74 -13.89
CA ASP A 3 11.79 -13.81 -13.41
C ASP A 3 11.06 -15.15 -13.62
N LYS A 4 11.64 -16.03 -14.44
CA LYS A 4 10.99 -17.28 -14.89
C LYS A 4 10.70 -18.29 -13.76
N ASN A 5 11.05 -17.95 -12.53
CA ASN A 5 10.90 -18.80 -11.34
C ASN A 5 9.87 -18.28 -10.32
N LEU A 6 9.18 -17.16 -10.59
CA LEU A 6 8.10 -16.72 -9.70
C LEU A 6 6.84 -17.54 -9.99
N PRO A 7 6.17 -18.06 -8.95
CA PRO A 7 4.83 -18.63 -9.08
C PRO A 7 3.90 -17.60 -9.74
N ASN A 8 2.88 -18.06 -10.46
CA ASN A 8 1.90 -17.11 -11.01
C ASN A 8 1.14 -16.42 -9.87
N LEU A 9 0.49 -15.28 -10.16
CA LEU A 9 -0.17 -14.49 -9.12
C LEU A 9 -1.32 -15.25 -8.44
N ASP A 10 -1.98 -16.16 -9.15
CA ASP A 10 -3.03 -17.01 -8.59
C ASP A 10 -2.48 -18.01 -7.58
N GLU A 11 -1.34 -18.63 -7.86
CA GLU A 11 -0.65 -19.51 -6.93
C GLU A 11 -0.21 -18.77 -5.68
N LEU A 12 0.39 -17.58 -5.82
CA LEU A 12 0.76 -16.73 -4.69
C LEU A 12 -0.44 -16.30 -3.84
N GLN A 13 -1.56 -15.95 -4.48
CA GLN A 13 -2.79 -15.62 -3.78
C GLN A 13 -3.33 -16.84 -3.02
N GLN A 14 -3.30 -18.03 -3.61
CA GLN A 14 -3.79 -19.25 -2.96
C GLN A 14 -2.90 -19.61 -1.76
N MET A 15 -1.57 -19.58 -1.92
CA MET A 15 -0.63 -19.77 -0.81
C MET A 15 -0.91 -18.81 0.34
N ALA A 16 -1.16 -17.53 0.02
CA ALA A 16 -1.48 -16.52 1.02
C ALA A 16 -2.76 -16.83 1.79
N LEU A 17 -3.80 -17.30 1.10
CA LEU A 17 -5.07 -17.69 1.72
C LEU A 17 -4.93 -18.95 2.58
N ASP A 18 -4.12 -19.90 2.17
CA ASP A 18 -3.88 -21.16 2.90
C ASP A 18 -3.12 -20.90 4.20
N VAL A 19 -2.09 -20.06 4.17
CA VAL A 19 -1.37 -19.61 5.37
C VAL A 19 -2.30 -18.84 6.32
N LEU A 20 -3.07 -17.87 5.81
CA LEU A 20 -4.01 -17.08 6.62
C LEU A 20 -5.15 -17.91 7.23
N SER A 21 -5.48 -19.05 6.64
CA SER A 21 -6.50 -19.98 7.15
C SER A 21 -5.92 -21.11 7.99
N GLU A 22 -4.64 -21.06 8.34
CA GLU A 22 -3.91 -22.09 9.11
C GLU A 22 -3.98 -23.50 8.46
N LYS A 23 -4.13 -23.56 7.14
CA LYS A 23 -4.22 -24.83 6.40
C LYS A 23 -2.85 -25.36 5.97
N SER A 24 -1.86 -24.51 5.90
CA SER A 24 -0.51 -24.87 5.46
C SER A 24 0.51 -23.83 5.91
N ASP A 25 1.64 -24.29 6.42
CA ASP A 25 2.82 -23.47 6.73
C ASP A 25 3.78 -23.40 5.54
N GLU A 26 3.57 -24.22 4.50
CA GLU A 26 4.50 -24.37 3.36
C GLU A 26 4.65 -23.10 2.49
N GLY A 27 3.69 -22.16 2.59
CA GLY A 27 3.72 -20.90 1.85
C GLY A 27 4.38 -19.73 2.58
N GLU A 28 4.62 -19.85 3.90
CA GLU A 28 5.10 -18.74 4.73
C GLU A 28 6.44 -18.17 4.26
N GLU A 29 7.42 -19.03 4.01
CA GLU A 29 8.74 -18.61 3.55
C GLU A 29 8.65 -17.93 2.17
N THR A 30 7.89 -18.50 1.24
CA THR A 30 7.71 -17.94 -0.11
C THR A 30 7.04 -16.58 -0.05
N LEU A 31 6.00 -16.42 0.76
CA LEU A 31 5.32 -15.12 0.97
C LEU A 31 6.24 -14.13 1.67
N TYR A 32 6.97 -14.53 2.69
CA TYR A 32 7.91 -13.69 3.42
C TYR A 32 9.02 -13.17 2.50
N PHE A 33 9.67 -14.04 1.72
CA PHE A 33 10.73 -13.65 0.78
C PHE A 33 10.22 -12.74 -0.34
N ASN A 34 8.98 -12.91 -0.79
CA ASN A 34 8.39 -12.09 -1.85
C ASN A 34 7.71 -10.81 -1.34
N SER A 35 7.36 -10.71 -0.04
CA SER A 35 6.69 -9.52 0.50
C SER A 35 7.65 -8.42 0.98
N GLY A 36 8.90 -8.77 1.28
CA GLY A 36 9.84 -7.84 1.89
C GLY A 36 9.33 -7.30 3.24
N ASN A 37 9.89 -6.17 3.70
CA ASN A 37 9.51 -5.52 4.95
C ASN A 37 8.32 -4.55 4.78
N SER A 38 7.41 -4.76 3.81
CA SER A 38 6.26 -3.88 3.62
C SER A 38 5.21 -4.14 4.71
N GLY A 39 4.92 -3.13 5.54
CA GLY A 39 3.92 -3.23 6.61
C GLY A 39 2.49 -3.44 6.10
N GLY A 40 1.58 -3.82 7.01
CA GLY A 40 0.15 -4.02 6.74
C GLY A 40 -0.28 -5.50 6.78
N CYS A 41 -1.54 -5.74 7.15
CA CYS A 41 -2.07 -7.07 7.42
C CYS A 41 -2.38 -7.91 6.17
N ARG A 42 -2.57 -7.27 4.99
CA ARG A 42 -2.89 -8.00 3.76
C ARG A 42 -1.64 -8.59 3.12
N PRO A 43 -1.75 -9.83 2.58
CA PRO A 43 -0.64 -10.44 1.86
C PRO A 43 -0.26 -9.62 0.64
N LYS A 44 1.02 -9.61 0.32
CA LYS A 44 1.55 -8.84 -0.80
C LYS A 44 2.84 -9.46 -1.32
N CYS A 45 3.18 -9.17 -2.57
CA CYS A 45 4.47 -9.55 -3.13
C CYS A 45 5.12 -8.38 -3.88
N LEU A 46 6.42 -8.47 -4.06
CA LEU A 46 7.20 -7.53 -4.88
C LEU A 46 7.37 -8.12 -6.27
N LEU A 47 7.09 -7.31 -7.27
CA LEU A 47 7.25 -7.64 -8.67
C LEU A 47 8.13 -6.59 -9.35
N HIS A 48 9.03 -7.04 -10.22
CA HIS A 48 9.85 -6.17 -11.03
C HIS A 48 9.55 -6.39 -12.51
N ASP A 49 9.36 -5.29 -13.24
CA ASP A 49 9.23 -5.30 -14.69
C ASP A 49 10.02 -4.14 -15.32
N GLU A 50 9.87 -3.95 -16.62
CA GLU A 50 10.54 -2.88 -17.37
C GLU A 50 10.13 -1.47 -16.92
N GLN A 51 8.98 -1.33 -16.25
CA GLN A 51 8.45 -0.07 -15.73
C GLN A 51 8.91 0.21 -14.30
N GLY A 52 9.53 -0.76 -13.62
CA GLY A 52 10.10 -0.62 -12.28
C GLY A 52 9.64 -1.66 -11.28
N SER A 53 9.62 -1.26 -10.01
CA SER A 53 9.27 -2.12 -8.89
C SER A 53 7.85 -1.87 -8.42
N TRP A 54 7.09 -2.92 -8.28
CA TRP A 54 5.67 -2.91 -7.92
C TRP A 54 5.42 -3.67 -6.64
N LEU A 55 4.49 -3.19 -5.84
CA LEU A 55 3.90 -3.90 -4.73
C LEU A 55 2.53 -4.41 -5.17
N VAL A 56 2.40 -5.72 -5.30
CA VAL A 56 1.14 -6.38 -5.65
C VAL A 56 0.43 -6.79 -4.37
N LYS A 57 -0.83 -6.41 -4.23
CA LYS A 57 -1.63 -6.74 -3.06
C LYS A 57 -2.58 -7.89 -3.36
N PHE A 58 -2.65 -8.83 -2.42
CA PHE A 58 -3.58 -9.94 -2.43
C PHE A 58 -4.70 -9.71 -1.42
N ARG A 59 -5.86 -10.30 -1.68
CA ARG A 59 -6.98 -10.25 -0.74
C ARG A 59 -6.71 -11.11 0.49
N HIS A 60 -7.27 -10.72 1.61
CA HIS A 60 -7.38 -11.53 2.81
C HIS A 60 -8.57 -12.50 2.70
N THR A 61 -8.65 -13.50 3.58
CA THR A 61 -9.77 -14.47 3.62
C THR A 61 -11.15 -13.82 3.78
N TYR A 62 -11.21 -12.66 4.45
CA TYR A 62 -12.45 -11.91 4.69
C TYR A 62 -12.75 -10.87 3.59
N ASP A 63 -11.82 -10.61 2.69
CA ASP A 63 -12.01 -9.63 1.63
C ASP A 63 -12.90 -10.18 0.52
N PRO A 64 -13.72 -9.34 -0.13
CA PRO A 64 -14.42 -9.70 -1.36
C PRO A 64 -13.46 -10.14 -2.47
N SER A 65 -13.96 -10.95 -3.40
CA SER A 65 -13.15 -11.44 -4.53
C SER A 65 -12.67 -10.34 -5.46
N ASP A 66 -13.35 -9.20 -5.50
CA ASP A 66 -13.06 -8.03 -6.33
C ASP A 66 -12.29 -6.92 -5.59
N MET A 67 -11.65 -7.24 -4.43
CA MET A 67 -10.91 -6.26 -3.63
C MET A 67 -9.85 -5.51 -4.45
N GLY A 68 -9.09 -6.19 -5.29
CA GLY A 68 -8.08 -5.55 -6.13
C GLY A 68 -8.67 -4.60 -7.17
N ILE A 69 -9.84 -4.94 -7.74
CA ILE A 69 -10.56 -4.06 -8.66
C ILE A 69 -11.09 -2.84 -7.91
N THR A 70 -11.61 -3.03 -6.70
CA THR A 70 -12.09 -1.96 -5.84
C THR A 70 -10.95 -1.00 -5.49
N GLU A 71 -9.80 -1.52 -5.08
CA GLU A 71 -8.62 -0.71 -4.76
C GLU A 71 -8.11 0.08 -5.99
N TYR A 72 -8.11 -0.55 -7.16
CA TYR A 72 -7.79 0.11 -8.42
C TYR A 72 -8.74 1.30 -8.70
N ARG A 73 -10.06 1.10 -8.57
CA ARG A 73 -11.06 2.16 -8.78
C ARG A 73 -10.91 3.31 -7.79
N TYR A 74 -10.64 3.03 -6.52
CA TYR A 74 -10.38 4.09 -5.54
C TYR A 74 -9.16 4.94 -5.93
N ASN A 75 -8.09 4.31 -6.42
CA ASN A 75 -6.92 5.04 -6.90
C ASN A 75 -7.20 5.85 -8.19
N GLU A 76 -8.06 5.34 -9.10
CA GLU A 76 -8.52 6.12 -10.25
C GLU A 76 -9.30 7.37 -9.82
N ILE A 77 -10.23 7.23 -8.88
CA ILE A 77 -11.00 8.37 -8.34
C ILE A 77 -10.08 9.36 -7.63
N ALA A 78 -9.16 8.88 -6.79
CA ALA A 78 -8.19 9.73 -6.13
C ALA A 78 -7.36 10.56 -7.13
N ARG A 79 -6.91 9.93 -8.22
CA ARG A 79 -6.18 10.61 -9.30
C ARG A 79 -7.05 11.65 -10.01
N GLN A 80 -8.34 11.35 -10.25
CA GLN A 80 -9.29 12.32 -10.83
C GLN A 80 -9.57 13.50 -9.89
N CYS A 81 -9.45 13.30 -8.58
CA CYS A 81 -9.51 14.35 -7.56
C CYS A 81 -8.18 15.12 -7.41
N GLU A 82 -7.25 14.94 -8.34
CA GLU A 82 -5.91 15.56 -8.32
C GLU A 82 -5.10 15.24 -7.05
N ILE A 83 -5.32 14.07 -6.45
CA ILE A 83 -4.49 13.54 -5.38
C ILE A 83 -3.29 12.86 -6.01
N ASN A 84 -2.11 13.18 -5.53
CA ASN A 84 -0.88 12.57 -6.01
C ASN A 84 -0.79 11.12 -5.50
N VAL A 85 -1.14 10.16 -6.34
CA VAL A 85 -1.01 8.73 -6.08
C VAL A 85 0.11 8.14 -6.93
N PRO A 86 0.90 7.18 -6.43
CA PRO A 86 1.88 6.46 -7.23
C PRO A 86 1.24 5.84 -8.48
N ASP A 87 2.04 5.51 -9.47
CA ASP A 87 1.55 4.72 -10.60
C ASP A 87 0.95 3.42 -10.10
N PHE A 88 -0.13 3.00 -10.71
CA PHE A 88 -0.82 1.76 -10.37
C PHE A 88 -1.39 1.09 -11.60
N LYS A 89 -1.60 -0.20 -11.51
CA LYS A 89 -2.19 -1.03 -12.56
C LYS A 89 -2.97 -2.20 -11.98
N LEU A 90 -3.82 -2.78 -12.81
CA LEU A 90 -4.55 -4.01 -12.49
C LEU A 90 -3.91 -5.15 -13.28
N LEU A 91 -3.25 -6.07 -12.58
CA LEU A 91 -2.64 -7.25 -13.18
C LEU A 91 -3.70 -8.35 -13.31
N GLU A 92 -3.68 -9.06 -14.44
CA GLU A 92 -4.62 -10.16 -14.74
C GLU A 92 -6.10 -9.80 -14.53
N GLY A 93 -6.43 -8.49 -14.59
CA GLY A 93 -7.78 -7.98 -14.38
C GLY A 93 -8.30 -8.05 -12.93
N LYS A 94 -7.48 -8.42 -11.95
CA LYS A 94 -7.93 -8.65 -10.56
C LYS A 94 -6.95 -8.25 -9.46
N TYR A 95 -5.64 -8.20 -9.73
CA TYR A 95 -4.64 -7.87 -8.73
C TYR A 95 -4.22 -6.42 -8.80
N PHE A 96 -4.45 -5.66 -7.73
CA PHE A 96 -3.98 -4.29 -7.64
C PHE A 96 -2.47 -4.26 -7.42
N ALA A 97 -1.78 -3.52 -8.25
CA ALA A 97 -0.35 -3.27 -8.15
C ALA A 97 -0.08 -1.77 -8.09
N THR A 98 0.69 -1.33 -7.10
CA THR A 98 1.15 0.05 -6.98
C THR A 98 2.65 0.12 -7.12
N LYS A 99 3.14 1.13 -7.84
CA LYS A 99 4.56 1.35 -8.01
C LYS A 99 5.20 1.75 -6.69
N ARG A 100 6.34 1.21 -6.39
CA ARG A 100 7.09 1.57 -5.18
C ARG A 100 7.66 2.97 -5.31
N PHE A 101 7.18 3.88 -4.48
CA PHE A 101 7.64 5.27 -4.39
C PHE A 101 8.94 5.41 -3.56
N ASP A 102 9.31 4.36 -2.82
CA ASP A 102 10.52 4.31 -2.00
C ASP A 102 11.76 3.80 -2.77
N ILE A 103 11.66 3.65 -4.09
CA ILE A 103 12.77 3.28 -4.94
C ILE A 103 12.95 4.34 -6.03
N GLU A 104 14.08 4.99 -6.02
CA GLU A 104 14.46 5.98 -7.02
C GLU A 104 15.84 5.62 -7.61
N ASN A 105 15.92 5.51 -8.93
CA ASN A 105 17.16 5.15 -9.65
C ASN A 105 17.87 3.90 -9.10
N GLY A 106 17.10 2.89 -8.68
CA GLY A 106 17.61 1.65 -8.10
C GLY A 106 18.04 1.74 -6.62
N ASN A 107 17.97 2.92 -6.02
CA ASN A 107 18.29 3.14 -4.62
C ASN A 107 17.01 3.19 -3.76
N ARG A 108 17.09 2.68 -2.53
CA ARG A 108 16.00 2.82 -1.57
C ARG A 108 16.06 4.20 -0.91
N LEU A 109 14.92 4.88 -0.90
CA LEU A 109 14.71 6.08 -0.09
C LEU A 109 14.36 5.68 1.35
N HIS A 110 14.85 6.45 2.31
CA HIS A 110 14.45 6.29 3.70
C HIS A 110 13.01 6.79 3.88
N ILE A 111 12.18 5.95 4.49
CA ILE A 111 10.78 6.27 4.76
C ILE A 111 10.55 6.23 6.27
N ALA A 112 9.87 7.24 6.78
CA ALA A 112 9.33 7.26 8.13
C ALA A 112 7.83 7.56 8.08
N THR A 113 7.05 6.85 8.89
CA THR A 113 5.62 7.15 9.01
C THR A 113 5.40 8.38 9.89
N ALA A 114 4.27 9.07 9.73
CA ALA A 114 3.92 10.20 10.58
C ALA A 114 3.85 9.78 12.07
N GLY A 115 3.32 8.61 12.35
CA GLY A 115 3.29 8.05 13.70
C GLY A 115 4.69 7.85 14.29
N ALA A 116 5.64 7.35 13.49
CA ALA A 116 7.03 7.19 13.94
C ALA A 116 7.72 8.52 14.23
N LEU A 117 7.50 9.53 13.38
CA LEU A 117 8.05 10.88 13.55
C LEU A 117 7.52 11.57 14.81
N LEU A 118 6.28 11.31 15.17
CA LEU A 118 5.63 11.87 16.36
C LEU A 118 5.76 10.98 17.60
N ASN A 119 6.45 9.85 17.48
CA ASN A 119 6.55 8.84 18.55
C ASN A 119 5.18 8.38 19.07
N GLU A 120 4.20 8.24 18.15
CA GLU A 120 2.86 7.79 18.48
C GLU A 120 2.81 6.28 18.75
N SER A 121 1.94 5.90 19.69
CA SER A 121 1.71 4.50 20.00
C SER A 121 0.94 3.82 18.87
N ILE A 122 1.44 2.71 18.36
CA ILE A 122 0.75 1.87 17.38
C ILE A 122 -0.55 1.27 17.95
N GLN A 123 -0.57 1.02 19.27
CA GLN A 123 -1.72 0.39 19.96
C GLN A 123 -2.83 1.38 20.27
N LEU A 124 -2.49 2.65 20.47
CA LEU A 124 -3.44 3.72 20.80
C LEU A 124 -3.15 4.95 19.93
N PRO A 125 -3.46 4.89 18.64
CA PRO A 125 -3.20 6.00 17.73
C PRO A 125 -4.10 7.19 18.11
N LYS A 126 -3.49 8.35 18.32
CA LYS A 126 -4.18 9.61 18.65
C LYS A 126 -3.96 10.69 17.60
N LEU A 127 -3.28 10.33 16.51
CA LEU A 127 -2.96 11.30 15.47
C LEU A 127 -4.25 11.75 14.77
N ASP A 128 -4.50 13.05 14.80
CA ASP A 128 -5.56 13.70 14.04
C ASP A 128 -5.00 14.45 12.82
N TYR A 129 -5.87 14.81 11.91
CA TYR A 129 -5.47 15.54 10.69
C TYR A 129 -4.91 16.93 10.98
N LYS A 130 -5.34 17.59 12.06
CA LYS A 130 -4.78 18.87 12.45
C LYS A 130 -3.30 18.75 12.77
N THR A 131 -2.94 17.73 13.55
CA THR A 131 -1.55 17.44 13.89
C THR A 131 -0.76 17.03 12.65
N LEU A 132 -1.34 16.21 11.77
CA LEU A 132 -0.69 15.80 10.53
C LEU A 132 -0.44 16.98 9.58
N LEU A 133 -1.39 17.88 9.41
CA LEU A 133 -1.24 19.09 8.59
C LEU A 133 -0.14 20.02 9.15
N HIS A 134 -0.10 20.21 10.48
CA HIS A 134 0.96 20.98 11.15
C HIS A 134 2.33 20.33 10.96
N LEU A 135 2.43 19.01 11.15
CA LEU A 135 3.68 18.26 10.95
C LEU A 135 4.17 18.42 9.51
N THR A 136 3.26 18.27 8.53
CA THR A 136 3.59 18.43 7.12
C THR A 136 4.14 19.82 6.84
N GLY A 137 3.45 20.88 7.29
CA GLY A 137 3.91 22.26 7.11
C GLY A 137 5.26 22.53 7.78
N TYR A 138 5.49 21.97 8.97
CA TYR A 138 6.75 22.11 9.68
C TYR A 138 7.92 21.43 8.96
N LEU A 139 7.72 20.20 8.47
CA LEU A 139 8.77 19.42 7.83
C LEU A 139 9.09 19.89 6.42
N THR A 140 8.06 20.19 5.64
CA THR A 140 8.24 20.50 4.22
C THR A 140 8.45 22.00 3.95
N GLN A 141 7.92 22.86 4.82
CA GLN A 141 7.86 24.30 4.63
C GLN A 141 7.23 24.67 3.26
N ASP A 142 6.33 23.82 2.77
CA ASP A 142 5.67 23.92 1.48
C ASP A 142 4.16 23.77 1.64
N THR A 143 3.42 24.83 1.30
CA THR A 143 1.95 24.84 1.38
C THR A 143 1.31 23.85 0.41
N HIS A 144 1.93 23.55 -0.73
CA HIS A 144 1.41 22.55 -1.67
C HIS A 144 1.38 21.13 -1.05
N GLN A 145 2.34 20.82 -0.18
CA GLN A 145 2.32 19.53 0.53
C GLN A 145 1.22 19.50 1.59
N VAL A 146 0.95 20.63 2.24
CA VAL A 146 -0.17 20.74 3.19
C VAL A 146 -1.51 20.61 2.47
N ASP A 147 -1.66 21.24 1.31
CA ASP A 147 -2.86 21.12 0.47
C ASP A 147 -3.07 19.68 -0.01
N GLU A 148 -2.01 18.97 -0.34
CA GLU A 148 -2.07 17.55 -0.72
C GLU A 148 -2.59 16.68 0.44
N ILE A 149 -2.11 16.89 1.67
CA ILE A 149 -2.63 16.18 2.85
C ILE A 149 -4.09 16.56 3.13
N PHE A 150 -4.46 17.83 2.92
CA PHE A 150 -5.85 18.25 3.07
C PHE A 150 -6.78 17.58 2.04
N LYS A 151 -6.38 17.47 0.77
CA LYS A 151 -7.13 16.73 -0.25
C LYS A 151 -7.33 15.27 0.16
N ARG A 152 -6.28 14.61 0.67
CA ARG A 152 -6.35 13.23 1.18
C ARG A 152 -7.32 13.09 2.34
N MET A 153 -7.29 14.01 3.30
CA MET A 153 -8.23 14.06 4.41
C MET A 153 -9.69 14.12 3.90
N VAL A 154 -9.98 15.08 3.00
CA VAL A 154 -11.32 15.23 2.43
C VAL A 154 -11.75 13.97 1.69
N PHE A 155 -10.85 13.40 0.88
CA PHE A 155 -11.10 12.16 0.16
C PHE A 155 -11.43 10.99 1.11
N ASN A 156 -10.63 10.80 2.17
CA ASN A 156 -10.86 9.73 3.15
C ASN A 156 -12.20 9.88 3.87
N ILE A 157 -12.58 11.11 4.21
CA ILE A 157 -13.88 11.39 4.83
C ILE A 157 -15.04 11.09 3.86
N LEU A 158 -14.95 11.56 2.62
CA LEU A 158 -16.01 11.40 1.62
C LEU A 158 -16.17 9.95 1.15
N THR A 159 -15.10 9.17 1.16
CA THR A 159 -15.12 7.75 0.77
C THR A 159 -15.33 6.81 1.96
N ASP A 160 -15.54 7.37 3.17
CA ASP A 160 -15.72 6.60 4.41
C ASP A 160 -14.58 5.58 4.64
N ASN A 161 -13.33 6.01 4.42
CA ASN A 161 -12.16 5.17 4.59
C ASN A 161 -12.00 4.76 6.05
N LYS A 162 -12.21 3.47 6.33
CA LYS A 162 -12.12 2.91 7.69
C LYS A 162 -10.69 2.55 8.11
N ASP A 163 -9.77 2.51 7.17
CA ASP A 163 -8.34 2.14 7.39
C ASP A 163 -7.43 3.37 7.39
N ASP A 164 -7.96 4.52 7.81
CA ASP A 164 -7.23 5.78 7.86
C ASP A 164 -6.42 5.86 9.15
N HIS A 165 -5.13 5.61 9.07
CA HIS A 165 -4.21 5.56 10.20
C HIS A 165 -2.85 6.18 9.89
N ALA A 166 -2.08 6.51 10.94
CA ALA A 166 -0.81 7.26 10.89
C ALA A 166 0.45 6.46 10.45
N LYS A 167 0.27 5.25 9.96
CA LYS A 167 1.36 4.40 9.45
C LYS A 167 1.77 4.79 8.05
#